data_6f99aaacd725e28818817aca56f4920d
#
_entry.id   6f99aaacd725e28818817aca56f4920d
#
_cell.length_a   1.000
_cell.length_b   1.000
_cell.length_c   1.000
_cell.angle_alpha   90.00
_cell.angle_beta   90.00
_cell.angle_gamma   90.00
#
_symmetry.space_group_name_H-M   'P 1'
#
loop_
_entity.id
_entity.type
_entity.pdbx_description
1 polymer ?
#
loop_
_entity_poly.entity_id
_entity_poly.type
_entity_poly.pdbx_seq_one_letter_code
_entity_poly.pdbx_strand_id
1 'polypeptide(L)'
;RPFKNSGEDRRPTLTWPRQIPIEGEPEAVVSEVTKNGKFHQNSDIPKLFINADPGSILVGDQREFVRSWKNLKEVTVKGNHFIQEHSPNEIGLALKDFLESL
;
A
#
# COMPACT_ATOMS: atom_id res chain seq x y z
N ARG A 1 -18.85 -20.65 -0.72
CA ARG A 1 -17.38 -20.58 -0.87
C ARG A 1 -17.04 -20.32 -2.32
N PRO A 2 -16.36 -19.24 -2.67
CA PRO A 2 -15.78 -19.09 -3.99
C PRO A 2 -14.68 -20.15 -4.19
N PHE A 3 -14.35 -20.46 -5.42
CA PHE A 3 -13.26 -21.38 -5.77
C PHE A 3 -13.44 -22.84 -5.27
N LYS A 4 -14.68 -23.34 -5.30
CA LYS A 4 -14.98 -24.71 -4.90
C LYS A 4 -14.34 -25.76 -5.80
N ASN A 5 -14.38 -25.52 -7.10
CA ASN A 5 -13.87 -26.45 -8.09
C ASN A 5 -12.36 -26.21 -8.30
N SER A 6 -11.62 -27.26 -8.57
CA SER A 6 -10.23 -27.18 -9.00
C SER A 6 -10.12 -26.66 -10.44
N GLY A 7 -8.93 -26.21 -10.81
CA GLY A 7 -8.67 -25.69 -12.17
C GLY A 7 -9.03 -24.22 -12.32
N GLU A 8 -9.80 -23.85 -13.33
CA GLU A 8 -10.07 -22.47 -13.71
C GLU A 8 -10.69 -21.60 -12.61
N ASP A 9 -11.57 -22.15 -11.78
CA ASP A 9 -12.16 -21.43 -10.65
C ASP A 9 -11.11 -20.92 -9.67
N ARG A 10 -9.97 -21.62 -9.57
CA ARG A 10 -8.87 -21.28 -8.66
C ARG A 10 -7.74 -20.51 -9.32
N ARG A 11 -7.81 -20.24 -10.61
CA ARG A 11 -6.78 -19.48 -11.33
C ARG A 11 -6.43 -18.15 -10.65
N PRO A 12 -7.40 -17.31 -10.19
CA PRO A 12 -7.07 -16.07 -9.53
C PRO A 12 -6.20 -16.24 -8.28
N THR A 13 -6.43 -17.29 -7.50
CA THR A 13 -5.65 -17.58 -6.29
C THR A 13 -4.21 -17.97 -6.56
N LEU A 14 -3.90 -18.40 -7.77
CA LEU A 14 -2.56 -18.71 -8.23
C LEU A 14 -1.91 -17.53 -8.96
N THR A 15 -2.66 -16.88 -9.87
CA THR A 15 -2.13 -15.84 -10.74
C THR A 15 -1.84 -14.56 -9.97
N TRP A 16 -2.74 -14.15 -9.07
CA TRP A 16 -2.57 -12.93 -8.30
C TRP A 16 -1.27 -12.90 -7.47
N PRO A 17 -0.96 -13.91 -6.63
CA PRO A 17 0.28 -13.90 -5.86
C PRO A 17 1.55 -13.89 -6.72
N ARG A 18 1.49 -14.48 -7.91
CA ARG A 18 2.62 -14.49 -8.86
C ARG A 18 2.96 -13.12 -9.45
N GLN A 19 2.08 -12.12 -9.29
CA GLN A 19 2.33 -10.75 -9.72
C GLN A 19 3.01 -9.91 -8.61
N ILE A 20 3.21 -10.47 -7.41
CA ILE A 20 3.98 -9.78 -6.38
C ILE A 20 5.46 -9.78 -6.80
N PRO A 21 6.10 -8.60 -6.92
CA PRO A 21 7.47 -8.51 -7.41
C PRO A 21 8.45 -9.00 -6.34
N ILE A 22 8.97 -10.20 -6.53
CA ILE A 22 9.94 -10.84 -5.65
C ILE A 22 11.19 -11.18 -6.49
N GLU A 23 12.36 -10.84 -6.00
CA GLU A 23 13.66 -11.15 -6.63
C GLU A 23 13.76 -10.71 -8.11
N GLY A 24 13.09 -9.64 -8.48
CA GLY A 24 13.13 -9.10 -9.84
C GLY A 24 12.07 -9.67 -10.79
N GLU A 25 11.21 -10.56 -10.33
CA GLU A 25 10.17 -11.21 -11.14
C GLU A 25 8.75 -10.91 -10.63
N PRO A 26 7.72 -10.72 -11.49
CA PRO A 26 7.84 -10.53 -12.95
C PRO A 26 8.49 -9.18 -13.31
N GLU A 27 9.38 -9.18 -14.28
CA GLU A 27 10.17 -7.99 -14.67
C GLU A 27 9.29 -6.76 -15.00
N ALA A 28 8.18 -6.98 -15.70
CA ALA A 28 7.24 -5.90 -16.06
C ALA A 28 6.66 -5.22 -14.81
N VAL A 29 6.29 -5.99 -13.78
CA VAL A 29 5.76 -5.47 -12.51
C VAL A 29 6.85 -4.76 -11.73
N VAL A 30 8.04 -5.35 -11.64
CA VAL A 30 9.20 -4.74 -10.98
C VAL A 30 9.54 -3.38 -11.61
N SER A 31 9.54 -3.30 -12.95
CA SER A 31 9.78 -2.07 -13.68
C SER A 31 8.76 -0.98 -13.32
N GLU A 32 7.46 -1.29 -13.34
CA GLU A 32 6.41 -0.33 -13.02
C GLU A 32 6.43 0.11 -11.53
N VAL A 33 6.61 -0.82 -10.62
CA VAL A 33 6.73 -0.50 -9.18
C VAL A 33 7.93 0.41 -8.93
N THR A 34 9.07 0.14 -9.59
CA THR A 34 10.27 0.97 -9.47
C THR A 34 10.05 2.38 -10.02
N LYS A 35 9.43 2.52 -11.20
CA LYS A 35 9.08 3.82 -11.78
C LYS A 35 8.16 4.62 -10.87
N ASN A 36 7.10 3.99 -10.38
CA ASN A 36 6.14 4.60 -9.46
C ASN A 36 6.81 5.06 -8.16
N GLY A 37 7.67 4.24 -7.59
CA GLY A 37 8.45 4.59 -6.40
C GLY A 37 9.31 5.83 -6.62
N LYS A 38 10.08 5.87 -7.72
CA LYS A 38 10.90 7.03 -8.09
C LYS A 38 10.06 8.29 -8.35
N PHE A 39 8.90 8.14 -8.99
CA PHE A 39 7.98 9.24 -9.21
C PHE A 39 7.54 9.86 -7.87
N HIS A 40 7.08 9.05 -6.93
CA HIS A 40 6.62 9.54 -5.64
C HIS A 40 7.74 10.13 -4.78
N GLN A 41 8.96 9.59 -4.85
CA GLN A 41 10.13 10.17 -4.17
C GLN A 41 10.47 11.58 -4.67
N ASN A 42 10.28 11.87 -5.96
CA ASN A 42 10.69 13.12 -6.58
C ASN A 42 9.56 14.13 -6.80
N SER A 43 8.31 13.68 -6.76
CA SER A 43 7.14 14.52 -7.00
C SER A 43 6.82 15.39 -5.78
N ASP A 44 6.51 16.68 -6.04
CA ASP A 44 6.05 17.63 -5.02
C ASP A 44 4.53 17.56 -4.77
N ILE A 45 3.81 16.65 -5.43
CA ILE A 45 2.39 16.40 -5.17
C ILE A 45 2.21 16.05 -3.69
N PRO A 46 1.30 16.73 -2.97
CA PRO A 46 1.00 16.39 -1.58
C PRO A 46 0.53 14.94 -1.43
N LYS A 47 1.04 14.26 -0.44
CA LYS A 47 0.75 12.84 -0.17
C LYS A 47 0.35 12.65 1.28
N LEU A 48 -0.64 11.80 1.51
CA LEU A 48 -1.01 11.33 2.84
C LEU A 48 -0.63 9.86 2.99
N PHE A 49 0.20 9.57 3.96
CA PHE A 49 0.50 8.20 4.38
C PHE A 49 -0.21 7.87 5.68
N ILE A 50 -1.13 6.92 5.63
CA ILE A 50 -1.80 6.39 6.81
C ILE A 50 -1.05 5.12 7.24
N ASN A 51 -0.20 5.29 8.24
CA ASN A 51 0.61 4.21 8.79
C ASN A 51 -0.21 3.37 9.77
N ALA A 52 -0.08 2.06 9.69
CA ALA A 52 -0.71 1.13 10.62
C ALA A 52 0.24 0.77 11.78
N ASP A 53 -0.29 0.76 13.02
CA ASP A 53 0.44 0.29 14.19
C ASP A 53 -0.37 -0.82 14.90
N PRO A 54 0.17 -2.03 15.01
CA PRO A 54 1.52 -2.50 14.62
C PRO A 54 1.73 -2.66 13.12
N GLY A 55 0.67 -2.70 12.31
CA GLY A 55 0.77 -2.96 10.88
C GLY A 55 0.99 -4.45 10.55
N SER A 56 1.11 -4.75 9.27
CA SER A 56 1.30 -6.14 8.81
C SER A 56 2.16 -6.24 7.56
N ILE A 57 1.79 -5.59 6.46
CA ILE A 57 2.49 -5.71 5.17
C ILE A 57 3.38 -4.49 4.92
N LEU A 58 2.85 -3.28 5.03
CA LEU A 58 3.62 -2.05 4.85
C LEU A 58 4.36 -1.68 6.14
N VAL A 59 5.37 -2.49 6.47
CA VAL A 59 6.21 -2.39 7.67
C VAL A 59 7.69 -2.49 7.28
N GLY A 60 8.60 -2.25 8.23
CA GLY A 60 10.04 -2.37 7.97
C GLY A 60 10.49 -1.49 6.79
N ASP A 61 11.25 -2.06 5.89
CA ASP A 61 11.87 -1.34 4.77
C ASP A 61 10.85 -0.70 3.83
N GLN A 62 9.68 -1.34 3.62
CA GLN A 62 8.62 -0.74 2.81
C GLN A 62 8.06 0.54 3.44
N ARG A 63 7.89 0.55 4.76
CA ARG A 63 7.46 1.74 5.52
C ARG A 63 8.49 2.86 5.42
N GLU A 64 9.77 2.55 5.61
CA GLU A 64 10.85 3.53 5.51
C GLU A 64 10.97 4.07 4.07
N PHE A 65 10.77 3.24 3.07
CA PHE A 65 10.74 3.67 1.68
C PHE A 65 9.63 4.71 1.42
N VAL A 66 8.40 4.47 1.92
CA VAL A 66 7.31 5.43 1.79
C VAL A 66 7.62 6.73 2.53
N ARG A 67 8.24 6.66 3.72
CA ARG A 67 8.69 7.83 4.48
C ARG A 67 9.72 8.68 3.77
N SER A 68 10.45 8.11 2.79
CA SER A 68 11.40 8.85 1.95
C SER A 68 10.74 9.70 0.86
N TRP A 69 9.41 9.58 0.66
CA TRP A 69 8.71 10.31 -0.36
C TRP A 69 8.57 11.80 -0.03
N LYS A 70 8.74 12.63 -1.05
CA LYS A 70 8.65 14.08 -0.94
C LYS A 70 7.22 14.53 -0.64
N ASN A 71 7.09 15.62 0.11
CA ASN A 71 5.82 16.26 0.46
C ASN A 71 4.79 15.26 1.04
N LEU A 72 5.25 14.48 2.02
CA LEU A 72 4.48 13.43 2.68
C LEU A 72 4.04 13.86 4.07
N LYS A 73 2.74 13.79 4.34
CA LYS A 73 2.17 13.87 5.69
C LYS A 73 1.89 12.44 6.17
N GLU A 74 2.40 12.06 7.33
CA GLU A 74 2.14 10.76 7.95
C GLU A 74 1.17 10.89 9.12
N VAL A 75 0.19 9.98 9.19
CA VAL A 75 -0.71 9.80 10.34
C VAL A 75 -0.71 8.33 10.70
N THR A 76 -0.53 8.03 11.99
CA THR A 76 -0.55 6.64 12.48
C THR A 76 -1.89 6.30 13.11
N VAL A 77 -2.46 5.17 12.71
CA VAL A 77 -3.70 4.61 13.25
C VAL A 77 -3.49 3.19 13.75
N LYS A 78 -4.32 2.74 14.68
CA LYS A 78 -4.27 1.35 15.16
C LYS A 78 -4.81 0.40 14.10
N GLY A 79 -4.12 -0.72 13.89
CA GLY A 79 -4.59 -1.79 13.02
C GLY A 79 -3.47 -2.61 12.40
N ASN A 80 -3.89 -3.66 11.70
CA ASN A 80 -2.99 -4.55 10.99
C ASN A 80 -3.06 -4.28 9.48
N HIS A 81 -3.56 -5.23 8.69
CA HIS A 81 -3.64 -5.11 7.23
C HIS A 81 -4.84 -4.28 6.77
N PHE A 82 -6.03 -4.62 7.29
CA PHE A 82 -7.29 -3.95 6.93
C PHE A 82 -7.59 -2.82 7.93
N ILE A 83 -6.77 -1.78 7.91
CA ILE A 83 -6.87 -0.65 8.85
C ILE A 83 -8.20 0.10 8.77
N GLN A 84 -8.83 0.10 7.60
CA GLN A 84 -10.15 0.70 7.38
C GLN A 84 -11.26 0.03 8.21
N GLU A 85 -11.07 -1.22 8.63
CA GLU A 85 -11.98 -1.93 9.52
C GLU A 85 -11.68 -1.67 11.00
N HIS A 86 -10.42 -1.37 11.32
CA HIS A 86 -9.99 -1.13 12.71
C HIS A 86 -10.14 0.33 13.14
N SER A 87 -9.84 1.27 12.26
CA SER A 87 -9.75 2.70 12.56
C SER A 87 -10.43 3.58 11.49
N PRO A 88 -11.71 3.32 11.14
CA PRO A 88 -12.37 4.06 10.05
C PRO A 88 -12.53 5.55 10.34
N ASN A 89 -12.83 5.91 11.59
CA ASN A 89 -13.04 7.31 11.98
C ASN A 89 -11.73 8.11 11.95
N GLU A 90 -10.66 7.54 12.47
CA GLU A 90 -9.33 8.16 12.49
C GLU A 90 -8.81 8.37 11.07
N ILE A 91 -9.03 7.40 10.18
CA ILE A 91 -8.70 7.51 8.75
C ILE A 91 -9.51 8.63 8.10
N GLY A 92 -10.82 8.68 8.36
CA GLY A 92 -11.70 9.72 7.83
C GLY A 92 -11.30 11.12 8.28
N LEU A 93 -10.94 11.29 9.55
CA LEU A 93 -10.44 12.57 10.10
C LEU A 93 -9.10 12.95 9.47
N ALA A 94 -8.16 12.02 9.37
CA ALA A 94 -6.86 12.26 8.75
C ALA A 94 -7.00 12.70 7.29
N LEU A 95 -7.90 12.08 6.54
CA LEU A 95 -8.19 12.45 5.16
C LEU A 95 -8.82 13.84 5.06
N LYS A 96 -9.80 14.15 5.92
CA LYS A 96 -10.42 15.47 5.99
C LYS A 96 -9.36 16.55 6.25
N ASP A 97 -8.57 16.40 7.31
CA ASP A 97 -7.52 17.35 7.69
C ASP A 97 -6.48 17.53 6.59
N PHE A 98 -6.15 16.44 5.87
CA PHE A 98 -5.25 16.52 4.74
C PHE A 98 -5.83 17.35 3.60
N LEU A 99 -7.09 17.11 3.21
CA LEU A 99 -7.76 17.86 2.13
C LEU A 99 -7.91 19.33 2.48
N GLU A 100 -8.24 19.66 3.74
CA GLU A 100 -8.35 21.06 4.22
C GLU A 100 -6.99 21.78 4.25
N SER A 101 -5.87 21.03 4.24
CA SER A 101 -4.50 21.58 4.24
C SER A 101 -3.94 21.85 2.84
N LEU A 102 -4.64 21.40 1.80
CA LEU A 102 -4.25 21.62 0.40
C LEU A 102 -4.63 23.01 -0.09
#